data_103c92ad2998b008bcb2b1e20840a0fe
#
_entry.id   103c92ad2998b008bcb2b1e20840a0fe
#
_cell.length_a   1.000
_cell.length_b   1.000
_cell.length_c   1.000
_cell.angle_alpha   90.00
_cell.angle_beta   90.00
_cell.angle_gamma   90.00
#
_symmetry.space_group_name_H-M   'P 1'
#
loop_
_entity.id
_entity.type
_entity.pdbx_description
1 polymer ?
#
loop_
_entity_poly.entity_id
_entity_poly.type
_entity_poly.pdbx_seq_one_letter_code
_entity_poly.pdbx_strand_id
1 'polypeptide(L)'
;MDFAEEYTASQEYDTVVCADSGLNTAYRLGMPGHYFMGDFDSVSPEILEAYREGKVEGSEQCEWVRYPKEKDYVDTQLVLEWILEKGADEITFLGATGGRLDHFLANINILMLALKQKVPAYIVDSRNRIRLTDSALSIERQDMYGKYLSLLPLTSTVTGVTLRGLKYLIEDYTLEVGIARAISNEMDETSDKAEILLRTGVLIVVESKD
;
A
#
# COMPACT_ATOMS: atom_id res chain seq x y z
N MET A 1 -4.28 -17.96 11.46
CA MET A 1 -5.12 -16.85 10.96
C MET A 1 -4.42 -16.29 9.74
N ASP A 2 -5.14 -15.97 8.68
CA ASP A 2 -4.54 -15.34 7.49
C ASP A 2 -4.20 -13.89 7.85
N PHE A 3 -3.07 -13.39 7.34
CA PHE A 3 -2.65 -12.01 7.59
C PHE A 3 -3.72 -10.97 7.26
N ALA A 4 -4.41 -11.13 6.12
CA ALA A 4 -5.44 -10.19 5.71
C ALA A 4 -6.63 -10.15 6.69
N GLU A 5 -6.99 -11.30 7.26
CA GLU A 5 -8.02 -11.41 8.29
C GLU A 5 -7.61 -10.69 9.58
N GLU A 6 -6.39 -10.93 10.04
CA GLU A 6 -5.85 -10.29 11.25
C GLU A 6 -5.71 -8.78 11.08
N TYR A 7 -5.17 -8.35 9.93
CA TYR A 7 -4.97 -6.94 9.63
C TYR A 7 -6.30 -6.19 9.54
N THR A 8 -7.27 -6.69 8.79
CA THR A 8 -8.56 -6.01 8.62
C THR A 8 -9.38 -5.98 9.90
N ALA A 9 -9.28 -7.00 10.76
CA ALA A 9 -9.91 -6.99 12.08
C ALA A 9 -9.29 -5.98 13.06
N SER A 10 -8.04 -5.55 12.82
CA SER A 10 -7.30 -4.61 13.67
C SER A 10 -7.37 -3.15 13.20
N GLN A 11 -7.97 -2.89 12.03
CA GLN A 11 -8.05 -1.55 11.44
C GLN A 11 -9.51 -1.09 11.34
N GLU A 12 -9.72 0.21 11.47
CA GLU A 12 -10.99 0.85 11.10
C GLU A 12 -10.92 1.28 9.63
N TYR A 13 -11.96 1.03 8.87
CA TYR A 13 -12.09 1.44 7.46
C TYR A 13 -13.55 1.67 7.10
N ASP A 14 -13.82 2.69 6.30
CA ASP A 14 -15.19 3.04 5.87
C ASP A 14 -15.59 2.28 4.61
N THR A 15 -14.63 1.96 3.75
CA THR A 15 -14.90 1.44 2.42
C THR A 15 -13.94 0.32 2.04
N VAL A 16 -14.49 -0.77 1.53
CA VAL A 16 -13.75 -1.89 0.94
C VAL A 16 -14.00 -1.92 -0.57
N VAL A 17 -12.91 -1.84 -1.33
CA VAL A 17 -12.92 -1.94 -2.79
C VAL A 17 -12.17 -3.20 -3.20
N CYS A 18 -12.83 -4.10 -3.92
CA CYS A 18 -12.24 -5.33 -4.41
C CYS A 18 -11.91 -5.19 -5.89
N ALA A 19 -10.61 -5.31 -6.22
CA ALA A 19 -10.11 -5.34 -7.60
C ALA A 19 -9.98 -6.79 -8.05
N ASP A 20 -10.67 -7.18 -9.13
CA ASP A 20 -10.60 -8.51 -9.75
C ASP A 20 -10.56 -9.68 -8.74
N SER A 21 -9.47 -10.46 -8.75
CA SER A 21 -9.27 -11.61 -7.86
C SER A 21 -9.27 -11.25 -6.37
N GLY A 22 -9.13 -9.96 -6.00
CA GLY A 22 -9.30 -9.48 -4.64
C GLY A 22 -10.65 -9.84 -4.03
N LEU A 23 -11.68 -9.98 -4.88
CA LEU A 23 -13.00 -10.43 -4.48
C LEU A 23 -13.00 -11.86 -3.89
N ASN A 24 -12.15 -12.75 -4.42
CA ASN A 24 -11.99 -14.10 -3.87
C ASN A 24 -11.45 -14.07 -2.43
N THR A 25 -10.52 -13.13 -2.17
CA THR A 25 -9.95 -12.95 -0.83
C THR A 25 -10.99 -12.36 0.13
N ALA A 26 -11.70 -11.31 -0.28
CA ALA A 26 -12.75 -10.70 0.52
C ALA A 26 -13.85 -11.72 0.89
N TYR A 27 -14.29 -12.55 -0.07
CA TYR A 27 -15.26 -13.62 0.17
C TYR A 27 -14.78 -14.64 1.22
N ARG A 28 -13.53 -15.12 1.05
CA ARG A 28 -12.92 -16.08 1.98
C ARG A 28 -12.83 -15.54 3.41
N LEU A 29 -12.63 -14.23 3.55
CA LEU A 29 -12.53 -13.55 4.84
C LEU A 29 -13.89 -13.11 5.40
N GLY A 30 -14.98 -13.33 4.66
CA GLY A 30 -16.31 -12.82 5.05
C GLY A 30 -16.39 -11.29 5.11
N MET A 31 -15.50 -10.60 4.36
CA MET A 31 -15.48 -9.14 4.37
C MET A 31 -16.61 -8.55 3.53
N PRO A 32 -17.26 -7.48 4.00
CA PRO A 32 -18.16 -6.72 3.16
C PRO A 32 -17.39 -6.14 1.98
N GLY A 33 -17.97 -6.19 0.79
CA GLY A 33 -17.46 -5.46 -0.37
C GLY A 33 -18.42 -4.33 -0.70
N HIS A 34 -17.93 -3.10 -0.75
CA HIS A 34 -18.75 -1.95 -1.10
C HIS A 34 -18.69 -1.67 -2.61
N TYR A 35 -17.49 -1.86 -3.20
CA TYR A 35 -17.27 -1.67 -4.64
C TYR A 35 -16.48 -2.85 -5.20
N PHE A 36 -16.92 -3.36 -6.33
CA PHE A 36 -16.26 -4.42 -7.08
C PHE A 36 -15.86 -3.88 -8.45
N MET A 37 -14.56 -3.90 -8.74
CA MET A 37 -13.99 -3.25 -9.91
C MET A 37 -13.12 -4.20 -10.71
N GLY A 38 -13.39 -4.34 -12.02
CA GLY A 38 -12.62 -5.22 -12.90
C GLY A 38 -13.45 -5.85 -14.00
N ASP A 39 -12.88 -6.83 -14.72
CA ASP A 39 -13.61 -7.65 -15.68
C ASP A 39 -14.16 -8.96 -15.08
N PHE A 40 -13.66 -9.32 -13.90
CA PHE A 40 -14.06 -10.46 -13.06
C PHE A 40 -13.80 -11.83 -13.70
N ASP A 41 -12.92 -11.93 -14.67
CA ASP A 41 -12.63 -13.20 -15.33
C ASP A 41 -11.85 -14.20 -14.44
N SER A 42 -11.19 -13.70 -13.41
CA SER A 42 -10.44 -14.45 -12.40
C SER A 42 -11.25 -14.76 -11.13
N VAL A 43 -12.53 -14.36 -11.07
CA VAL A 43 -13.42 -14.60 -9.92
C VAL A 43 -14.33 -15.80 -10.19
N SER A 44 -14.48 -16.70 -9.21
CA SER A 44 -15.36 -17.86 -9.40
C SER A 44 -16.83 -17.43 -9.53
N PRO A 45 -17.63 -18.10 -10.38
CA PRO A 45 -19.05 -17.78 -10.55
C PRO A 45 -19.84 -17.82 -9.24
N GLU A 46 -19.53 -18.75 -8.36
CA GLU A 46 -20.20 -18.93 -7.07
C GLU A 46 -20.01 -17.71 -6.16
N ILE A 47 -18.80 -17.13 -6.18
CA ILE A 47 -18.47 -15.91 -5.39
C ILE A 47 -19.20 -14.71 -5.96
N LEU A 48 -19.21 -14.55 -7.30
CA LEU A 48 -19.96 -13.48 -7.95
C LEU A 48 -21.46 -13.55 -7.63
N GLU A 49 -22.03 -14.76 -7.61
CA GLU A 49 -23.43 -14.99 -7.27
C GLU A 49 -23.71 -14.68 -5.80
N ALA A 50 -22.82 -15.12 -4.89
CA ALA A 50 -22.98 -14.88 -3.45
C ALA A 50 -23.07 -13.38 -3.12
N TYR A 51 -22.22 -12.55 -3.73
CA TYR A 51 -22.28 -11.10 -3.53
C TYR A 51 -23.50 -10.47 -4.21
N ARG A 52 -23.88 -10.92 -5.42
CA ARG A 52 -25.07 -10.40 -6.12
C ARG A 52 -26.38 -10.73 -5.41
N GLU A 53 -26.44 -11.84 -4.73
CA GLU A 53 -27.60 -12.28 -3.97
C GLU A 53 -27.61 -11.75 -2.53
N GLY A 54 -26.62 -10.93 -2.13
CA GLY A 54 -26.51 -10.38 -0.78
C GLY A 54 -26.27 -11.43 0.30
N LYS A 55 -25.63 -12.55 -0.05
CA LYS A 55 -25.30 -13.64 0.90
C LYS A 55 -24.08 -13.31 1.79
N VAL A 56 -23.32 -12.27 1.45
CA VAL A 56 -22.21 -11.78 2.25
C VAL A 56 -22.69 -10.57 3.05
N GLU A 57 -22.67 -10.69 4.37
CA GLU A 57 -23.13 -9.67 5.29
C GLU A 57 -22.42 -8.32 5.05
N GLY A 58 -23.18 -7.23 5.00
CA GLY A 58 -22.67 -5.88 4.73
C GLY A 58 -22.43 -5.57 3.25
N SER A 59 -22.75 -6.49 2.33
CA SER A 59 -22.60 -6.30 0.88
C SER A 59 -23.92 -6.14 0.12
N GLU A 60 -25.01 -5.87 0.83
CA GLU A 60 -26.36 -5.80 0.25
C GLU A 60 -26.53 -4.62 -0.72
N GLN A 61 -25.67 -3.62 -0.64
CA GLN A 61 -25.68 -2.42 -1.46
C GLN A 61 -24.37 -2.24 -2.25
N CYS A 62 -23.69 -3.34 -2.58
CA CYS A 62 -22.43 -3.28 -3.31
C CYS A 62 -22.63 -2.73 -4.75
N GLU A 63 -21.68 -1.90 -5.18
CA GLU A 63 -21.66 -1.36 -6.54
C GLU A 63 -20.66 -2.12 -7.42
N TRP A 64 -21.05 -2.40 -8.67
CA TRP A 64 -20.23 -3.12 -9.64
C TRP A 64 -19.75 -2.17 -10.74
N VAL A 65 -18.44 -1.96 -10.82
CA VAL A 65 -17.81 -1.12 -11.85
C VAL A 65 -17.03 -2.01 -12.79
N ARG A 66 -17.55 -2.19 -14.01
CA ARG A 66 -16.88 -3.00 -15.03
C ARG A 66 -15.97 -2.17 -15.90
N TYR A 67 -14.76 -2.65 -16.08
CA TYR A 67 -13.82 -2.12 -17.06
C TYR A 67 -13.69 -3.09 -18.25
N PRO A 68 -13.44 -2.59 -19.47
CA PRO A 68 -13.14 -3.45 -20.62
C PRO A 68 -11.85 -4.26 -20.39
N LYS A 69 -11.75 -5.47 -20.95
CA LYS A 69 -10.52 -6.28 -20.93
C LYS A 69 -9.34 -5.63 -21.64
N GLU A 70 -9.63 -4.93 -22.75
CA GLU A 70 -8.62 -4.19 -23.52
C GLU A 70 -8.40 -2.82 -22.88
N LYS A 71 -7.45 -2.76 -21.94
CA LYS A 71 -7.04 -1.52 -21.24
C LYS A 71 -5.54 -1.35 -21.36
N ASP A 72 -5.11 -0.10 -21.46
CA ASP A 72 -3.68 0.26 -21.40
C ASP A 72 -3.14 0.34 -19.96
N TYR A 73 -4.00 0.18 -18.94
CA TYR A 73 -3.66 0.34 -17.54
C TYR A 73 -3.94 -0.94 -16.72
N VAL A 74 -3.14 -1.17 -15.69
CA VAL A 74 -3.39 -2.23 -14.71
C VAL A 74 -4.63 -1.90 -13.85
N ASP A 75 -5.40 -2.92 -13.47
CA ASP A 75 -6.65 -2.73 -12.71
C ASP A 75 -6.43 -1.97 -11.41
N THR A 76 -5.34 -2.23 -10.70
CA THR A 76 -4.97 -1.52 -9.46
C THR A 76 -4.84 -0.01 -9.68
N GLN A 77 -4.34 0.44 -10.84
CA GLN A 77 -4.26 1.88 -11.14
C GLN A 77 -5.65 2.49 -11.31
N LEU A 78 -6.53 1.85 -12.07
CA LEU A 78 -7.88 2.35 -12.30
C LEU A 78 -8.68 2.43 -10.99
N VAL A 79 -8.51 1.43 -10.13
CA VAL A 79 -9.11 1.42 -8.79
C VAL A 79 -8.56 2.58 -7.96
N LEU A 80 -7.24 2.79 -7.96
CA LEU A 80 -6.62 3.89 -7.21
C LEU A 80 -7.11 5.25 -7.69
N GLU A 81 -7.13 5.50 -9.00
CA GLU A 81 -7.63 6.75 -9.58
C GLU A 81 -9.08 7.01 -9.17
N TRP A 82 -9.92 5.98 -9.27
CA TRP A 82 -11.33 6.07 -8.87
C TRP A 82 -11.51 6.37 -7.38
N ILE A 83 -10.75 5.71 -6.49
CA ILE A 83 -10.80 5.95 -5.04
C ILE A 83 -10.37 7.39 -4.72
N LEU A 84 -9.32 7.89 -5.37
CA LEU A 84 -8.84 9.27 -5.20
C LEU A 84 -9.90 10.29 -5.68
N GLU A 85 -10.59 10.03 -6.79
CA GLU A 85 -11.71 10.86 -7.26
C GLU A 85 -12.90 10.87 -6.29
N LYS A 86 -13.09 9.79 -5.52
CA LYS A 86 -14.12 9.71 -4.46
C LYS A 86 -13.71 10.45 -3.18
N GLY A 87 -12.48 10.92 -3.10
CA GLY A 87 -12.00 11.74 -1.98
C GLY A 87 -11.56 10.94 -0.76
N ALA A 88 -11.00 9.75 -0.98
CA ALA A 88 -10.36 8.99 0.09
C ALA A 88 -9.26 9.81 0.77
N ASP A 89 -9.18 9.74 2.08
CA ASP A 89 -8.18 10.42 2.92
C ASP A 89 -7.00 9.52 3.29
N GLU A 90 -7.18 8.20 3.24
CA GLU A 90 -6.11 7.19 3.37
C GLU A 90 -6.46 5.93 2.55
N ILE A 91 -5.45 5.26 2.00
CA ILE A 91 -5.64 4.07 1.17
C ILE A 91 -4.68 2.97 1.60
N THR A 92 -5.18 1.76 1.85
CA THR A 92 -4.36 0.58 2.07
C THR A 92 -4.66 -0.50 1.03
N PHE A 93 -3.60 -0.96 0.35
CA PHE A 93 -3.65 -2.08 -0.58
C PHE A 93 -3.24 -3.37 0.11
N LEU A 94 -4.12 -4.37 0.09
CA LEU A 94 -3.83 -5.74 0.50
C LEU A 94 -3.75 -6.64 -0.73
N GLY A 95 -2.89 -7.66 -0.67
CA GLY A 95 -2.72 -8.59 -1.79
C GLY A 95 -1.94 -8.03 -2.99
N ALA A 96 -1.32 -6.85 -2.86
CA ALA A 96 -0.60 -6.17 -3.94
C ALA A 96 0.89 -6.57 -4.05
N THR A 97 1.40 -7.45 -3.19
CA THR A 97 2.81 -7.93 -3.16
C THR A 97 3.00 -9.32 -3.78
N GLY A 98 1.91 -9.98 -4.22
CA GLY A 98 1.91 -11.39 -4.62
C GLY A 98 2.68 -11.69 -5.92
N GLY A 99 3.10 -12.91 -6.05
CA GLY A 99 3.66 -13.74 -7.13
C GLY A 99 4.43 -13.10 -8.32
N ARG A 100 3.89 -12.11 -8.98
CA ARG A 100 4.48 -11.46 -10.16
C ARG A 100 5.21 -10.17 -9.77
N LEU A 101 6.53 -10.15 -9.93
CA LEU A 101 7.37 -8.99 -9.60
C LEU A 101 7.07 -7.74 -10.46
N ASP A 102 6.70 -7.92 -11.73
CA ASP A 102 6.31 -6.81 -12.61
C ASP A 102 5.06 -6.07 -12.08
N HIS A 103 4.04 -6.80 -11.61
CA HIS A 103 2.87 -6.22 -10.98
C HIS A 103 3.22 -5.54 -9.64
N PHE A 104 4.06 -6.17 -8.81
CA PHE A 104 4.51 -5.57 -7.56
C PHE A 104 5.25 -4.24 -7.78
N LEU A 105 6.18 -4.20 -8.72
CA LEU A 105 6.90 -2.96 -9.07
C LEU A 105 5.96 -1.89 -9.64
N ALA A 106 4.99 -2.28 -10.47
CA ALA A 106 3.96 -1.38 -10.96
C ALA A 106 3.11 -0.82 -9.81
N ASN A 107 2.71 -1.66 -8.86
CA ASN A 107 1.93 -1.24 -7.68
C ASN A 107 2.70 -0.23 -6.82
N ILE A 108 4.02 -0.37 -6.64
CA ILE A 108 4.83 0.67 -5.99
C ILE A 108 4.78 1.98 -6.77
N ASN A 109 4.92 1.92 -8.10
CA ASN A 109 4.94 3.13 -8.94
C ASN A 109 3.60 3.87 -8.92
N ILE A 110 2.45 3.18 -8.91
CA ILE A 110 1.14 3.84 -8.91
C ILE A 110 0.86 4.59 -7.59
N LEU A 111 1.52 4.27 -6.46
CA LEU A 111 1.42 5.08 -5.24
C LEU A 111 1.79 6.55 -5.47
N MET A 112 2.51 6.85 -6.56
CA MET A 112 2.81 8.22 -6.98
C MET A 112 1.56 9.05 -7.28
N LEU A 113 0.44 8.42 -7.67
CA LEU A 113 -0.84 9.10 -7.91
C LEU A 113 -1.41 9.64 -6.59
N ALA A 114 -1.39 8.80 -5.54
CA ALA A 114 -1.83 9.20 -4.21
C ALA A 114 -0.89 10.26 -3.60
N LEU A 115 0.43 10.08 -3.72
CA LEU A 115 1.42 11.04 -3.24
C LEU A 115 1.22 12.45 -3.84
N LYS A 116 0.96 12.56 -5.15
CA LYS A 116 0.69 13.83 -5.83
C LYS A 116 -0.56 14.53 -5.28
N GLN A 117 -1.54 13.77 -4.81
CA GLN A 117 -2.76 14.30 -4.20
C GLN A 117 -2.64 14.47 -2.67
N LYS A 118 -1.47 14.13 -2.10
CA LYS A 118 -1.19 14.17 -0.66
C LYS A 118 -2.09 13.23 0.16
N VAL A 119 -2.53 12.15 -0.45
CA VAL A 119 -3.28 11.08 0.21
C VAL A 119 -2.30 9.99 0.64
N PRO A 120 -2.19 9.67 1.93
CA PRO A 120 -1.40 8.55 2.41
C PRO A 120 -1.87 7.25 1.76
N ALA A 121 -0.93 6.50 1.17
CA ALA A 121 -1.25 5.22 0.54
C ALA A 121 -0.17 4.19 0.88
N TYR A 122 -0.63 3.00 1.26
CA TYR A 122 0.21 1.93 1.75
C TYR A 122 -0.04 0.63 0.97
N ILE A 123 1.02 -0.10 0.67
CA ILE A 123 0.94 -1.51 0.30
C ILE A 123 1.37 -2.30 1.53
N VAL A 124 0.50 -3.21 1.99
CA VAL A 124 0.74 -3.95 3.24
C VAL A 124 0.59 -5.44 2.99
N ASP A 125 1.55 -6.21 3.51
CA ASP A 125 1.49 -7.67 3.62
C ASP A 125 1.97 -8.14 5.00
N SER A 126 2.06 -9.45 5.20
CA SER A 126 2.44 -10.02 6.50
C SER A 126 3.80 -9.57 7.04
N ARG A 127 4.68 -9.08 6.17
CA ARG A 127 6.06 -8.71 6.51
C ARG A 127 6.41 -7.26 6.20
N ASN A 128 5.65 -6.60 5.34
CA ASN A 128 6.03 -5.31 4.79
C ASN A 128 4.88 -4.30 4.86
N ARG A 129 5.23 -3.05 5.14
CA ARG A 129 4.42 -1.86 4.88
C ARG A 129 5.25 -0.91 4.02
N ILE A 130 4.73 -0.59 2.83
CA ILE A 130 5.42 0.21 1.82
C ILE A 130 4.62 1.47 1.55
N ARG A 131 5.29 2.61 1.52
CA ARG A 131 4.71 3.90 1.12
C ARG A 131 5.74 4.76 0.40
N LEU A 132 5.28 5.84 -0.23
CA LEU A 132 6.14 6.87 -0.80
C LEU A 132 6.14 8.11 0.07
N THR A 133 7.26 8.87 0.02
CA THR A 133 7.33 10.22 0.57
C THR A 133 8.21 11.12 -0.29
N ASP A 134 7.80 12.38 -0.46
CA ASP A 134 8.54 13.48 -1.07
C ASP A 134 8.83 14.61 -0.08
N SER A 135 8.52 14.41 1.19
CA SER A 135 8.62 15.37 2.26
C SER A 135 9.07 14.73 3.57
N ALA A 136 9.29 15.52 4.59
CA ALA A 136 9.64 15.03 5.91
C ALA A 136 8.59 14.04 6.44
N LEU A 137 9.07 12.92 6.99
CA LEU A 137 8.26 11.86 7.55
C LEU A 137 8.74 11.53 8.96
N SER A 138 7.80 11.45 9.90
CA SER A 138 8.03 10.94 11.25
C SER A 138 7.24 9.65 11.47
N ILE A 139 7.87 8.68 12.11
CA ILE A 139 7.24 7.41 12.47
C ILE A 139 7.48 7.20 13.96
N GLU A 140 6.41 7.21 14.75
CA GLU A 140 6.49 6.91 16.17
C GLU A 140 6.83 5.42 16.39
N ARG A 141 7.52 5.10 17.48
CA ARG A 141 7.93 3.73 17.79
C ARG A 141 6.75 2.76 17.85
N GLN A 142 5.65 3.20 18.43
CA GLN A 142 4.43 2.40 18.54
C GLN A 142 3.75 2.12 17.20
N ASP A 143 3.98 2.99 16.19
CA ASP A 143 3.38 2.93 14.87
C ASP A 143 4.28 2.22 13.83
N MET A 144 5.49 1.79 14.23
CA MET A 144 6.38 1.01 13.39
C MET A 144 5.73 -0.33 13.02
N TYR A 145 5.62 -0.61 11.73
CA TYR A 145 5.05 -1.86 11.24
C TYR A 145 5.95 -3.08 11.51
N GLY A 146 7.25 -2.88 11.51
CA GLY A 146 8.24 -3.91 11.75
C GLY A 146 9.53 -3.35 12.31
N LYS A 147 10.49 -4.23 12.56
CA LYS A 147 11.78 -3.87 13.13
C LYS A 147 12.64 -3.02 12.21
N TYR A 148 12.58 -3.29 10.90
CA TYR A 148 13.49 -2.71 9.92
C TYR A 148 12.82 -1.57 9.15
N LEU A 149 13.61 -0.52 8.89
CA LEU A 149 13.24 0.62 8.07
C LEU A 149 14.25 0.76 6.93
N SER A 150 13.75 0.67 5.70
CA SER A 150 14.58 0.79 4.49
C SER A 150 14.10 1.96 3.64
N LEU A 151 15.06 2.69 3.06
CA LEU A 151 14.81 3.81 2.16
C LEU A 151 15.47 3.53 0.81
N LEU A 152 14.67 3.59 -0.25
CA LEU A 152 15.15 3.46 -1.62
C LEU A 152 14.71 4.69 -2.44
N PRO A 153 15.58 5.24 -3.28
CA PRO A 153 15.17 6.32 -4.18
C PRO A 153 14.21 5.77 -5.26
N LEU A 154 13.04 6.37 -5.40
CA LEU A 154 12.14 6.13 -6.54
C LEU A 154 12.54 7.01 -7.74
N THR A 155 12.90 8.25 -7.49
CA THR A 155 13.50 9.15 -8.48
C THR A 155 14.99 8.83 -8.65
N SER A 156 15.61 9.24 -9.75
CA SER A 156 17.03 8.98 -10.01
C SER A 156 17.94 9.37 -8.86
N THR A 157 17.60 10.46 -8.18
CA THR A 157 18.29 10.98 -6.99
C THR A 157 17.28 11.51 -5.97
N VAL A 158 17.64 11.39 -4.68
CA VAL A 158 16.92 12.04 -3.56
C VAL A 158 17.97 12.77 -2.73
N THR A 159 17.85 14.10 -2.63
CA THR A 159 18.86 14.94 -2.01
C THR A 159 18.48 15.38 -0.59
N GLY A 160 19.48 15.71 0.22
CA GLY A 160 19.30 16.24 1.56
C GLY A 160 18.72 15.22 2.56
N VAL A 161 18.93 13.93 2.30
CA VAL A 161 18.43 12.89 3.18
C VAL A 161 19.15 12.93 4.50
N THR A 162 18.38 13.14 5.57
CA THR A 162 18.87 13.16 6.95
C THR A 162 17.98 12.26 7.79
N LEU A 163 18.62 11.37 8.56
CA LEU A 163 17.92 10.41 9.43
C LEU A 163 18.21 10.73 10.88
N ARG A 164 17.17 10.72 11.71
CA ARG A 164 17.25 10.90 13.15
C ARG A 164 16.45 9.82 13.86
N GLY A 165 16.84 9.51 15.09
CA GLY A 165 16.17 8.49 15.90
C GLY A 165 16.34 7.06 15.38
N LEU A 166 17.31 6.84 14.50
CA LEU A 166 17.66 5.55 13.93
C LEU A 166 19.08 5.15 14.33
N LYS A 167 19.38 3.86 14.30
CA LYS A 167 20.67 3.29 14.65
C LYS A 167 21.80 3.72 13.71
N TYR A 168 21.51 3.80 12.41
CA TYR A 168 22.47 4.24 11.41
C TYR A 168 22.04 5.60 10.85
N LEU A 169 22.76 6.65 11.25
CA LEU A 169 22.47 8.02 10.88
C LEU A 169 23.16 8.37 9.56
N ILE A 170 22.50 9.20 8.79
CA ILE A 170 23.07 9.94 7.66
C ILE A 170 22.62 11.38 7.76
N GLU A 171 23.43 12.32 7.28
CA GLU A 171 23.14 13.75 7.31
C GLU A 171 23.42 14.36 5.95
N ASP A 172 22.45 15.10 5.44
CA ASP A 172 22.51 15.81 4.15
C ASP A 172 23.03 14.95 2.98
N TYR A 173 22.65 13.68 2.96
CA TYR A 173 23.17 12.71 1.99
C TYR A 173 22.29 12.67 0.73
N THR A 174 22.92 12.38 -0.42
CA THR A 174 22.21 12.11 -1.68
C THR A 174 22.12 10.62 -1.89
N LEU A 175 20.90 10.08 -1.89
CA LEU A 175 20.62 8.71 -2.30
C LEU A 175 20.44 8.65 -3.82
N GLU A 176 21.07 7.69 -4.47
CA GLU A 176 21.01 7.50 -5.93
C GLU A 176 20.55 6.09 -6.26
N VAL A 177 19.79 5.94 -7.36
CA VAL A 177 19.47 4.62 -7.91
C VAL A 177 20.75 3.86 -8.26
N GLY A 178 20.82 2.61 -7.83
CA GLY A 178 22.01 1.76 -8.02
C GLY A 178 22.92 1.68 -6.78
N ILE A 179 22.67 2.51 -5.75
CA ILE A 179 23.41 2.46 -4.48
C ILE A 179 22.47 1.98 -3.37
N ALA A 180 22.74 0.79 -2.82
CA ALA A 180 21.98 0.21 -1.72
C ALA A 180 22.50 0.72 -0.36
N ARG A 181 22.15 1.95 -0.01
CA ARG A 181 22.44 2.56 1.29
C ARG A 181 21.10 2.86 1.98
N ALA A 182 21.09 2.92 3.33
CA ALA A 182 19.89 3.10 4.13
C ALA A 182 18.87 1.93 4.02
N ILE A 183 19.38 0.72 3.91
CA ILE A 183 18.59 -0.52 3.93
C ILE A 183 18.72 -1.16 5.31
N SER A 184 17.63 -1.75 5.82
CA SER A 184 17.56 -2.49 7.09
C SER A 184 18.08 -1.66 8.28
N ASN A 185 17.77 -0.38 8.32
CA ASN A 185 17.99 0.44 9.49
C ASN A 185 16.99 0.05 10.59
N GLU A 186 17.27 0.40 11.81
CA GLU A 186 16.43 0.11 12.98
C GLU A 186 16.21 1.40 13.77
N MET A 187 15.10 1.51 14.49
CA MET A 187 14.94 2.62 15.42
C MET A 187 15.94 2.46 16.58
N ASP A 188 16.62 3.56 16.92
CA ASP A 188 17.54 3.58 18.06
C ASP A 188 16.81 3.25 19.36
N GLU A 189 17.39 2.42 20.22
CA GLU A 189 16.75 1.93 21.45
C GLU A 189 16.27 3.05 22.39
N THR A 190 16.93 4.22 22.32
CA THR A 190 16.66 5.38 23.18
C THR A 190 15.71 6.40 22.54
N SER A 191 15.29 6.19 21.29
CA SER A 191 14.44 7.12 20.55
C SER A 191 12.99 6.65 20.52
N ASP A 192 12.05 7.57 20.70
CA ASP A 192 10.62 7.28 20.60
C ASP A 192 10.09 7.41 19.17
N LYS A 193 10.88 8.00 18.26
CA LYS A 193 10.50 8.19 16.86
C LYS A 193 11.69 8.13 15.91
N ALA A 194 11.41 7.75 14.67
CA ALA A 194 12.31 7.89 13.53
C ALA A 194 11.89 9.11 12.69
N GLU A 195 12.84 9.98 12.34
CA GLU A 195 12.60 11.11 11.45
C GLU A 195 13.42 10.95 10.17
N ILE A 196 12.74 11.07 9.05
CA ILE A 196 13.30 11.03 7.68
C ILE A 196 13.08 12.41 7.09
N LEU A 197 14.15 13.13 6.80
CA LEU A 197 14.12 14.45 6.14
C LEU A 197 14.70 14.31 4.74
N LEU A 198 14.17 15.05 3.79
CA LEU A 198 14.71 15.16 2.42
C LEU A 198 14.40 16.54 1.85
N ARG A 199 15.19 16.99 0.85
CA ARG A 199 14.95 18.25 0.14
C ARG A 199 14.25 18.07 -1.19
N THR A 200 14.68 17.08 -1.97
CA THR A 200 14.11 16.82 -3.31
C THR A 200 14.09 15.34 -3.61
N GLY A 201 13.20 14.94 -4.51
CA GLY A 201 13.04 13.56 -4.94
C GLY A 201 11.95 12.83 -4.17
N VAL A 202 11.80 11.56 -4.45
CA VAL A 202 10.81 10.67 -3.82
C VAL A 202 11.49 9.42 -3.30
N LEU A 203 11.23 9.08 -2.06
CA LEU A 203 11.66 7.84 -1.40
C LEU A 203 10.55 6.80 -1.40
N ILE A 204 10.92 5.57 -1.66
CA ILE A 204 10.17 4.38 -1.23
C ILE A 204 10.62 4.11 0.21
N VAL A 205 9.66 4.10 1.12
CA VAL A 205 9.85 3.78 2.53
C VAL A 205 9.27 2.39 2.78
N VAL A 206 10.11 1.48 3.23
CA VAL A 206 9.71 0.10 3.53
C VAL A 206 9.98 -0.18 5.00
N GLU A 207 8.92 -0.44 5.73
CA GLU A 207 8.98 -0.96 7.08
C GLU A 207 8.80 -2.48 7.00
N SER A 208 9.70 -3.26 7.59
CA SER A 208 9.65 -4.72 7.44
C SER A 208 10.01 -5.48 8.71
N LYS A 209 9.53 -6.72 8.79
CA LYS A 209 9.83 -7.70 9.85
C LYS A 209 10.17 -9.07 9.26
N ASP A 210 10.92 -9.88 10.01
CA ASP A 210 11.29 -11.25 9.65
C ASP A 210 10.07 -12.20 9.62
#